data_cd4ff3c36390bc1928de2cf936b722eb
#
_entry.id   cd4ff3c36390bc1928de2cf936b722eb
#
_cell.length_a   1.000
_cell.length_b   1.000
_cell.length_c   1.000
_cell.angle_alpha   90.00
_cell.angle_beta   90.00
_cell.angle_gamma   90.00
#
_symmetry.space_group_name_H-M   'P 1'
#
loop_
_entity.id
_entity.type
_entity.pdbx_description
1 polymer ?
#
loop_
_entity_poly.entity_id
_entity_poly.type
_entity_poly.pdbx_seq_one_letter_code
_entity_poly.pdbx_strand_id
1 'polypeptide(L)'
;MPTLQESLLAPGIKPLVVADCADLVDREVAEMSGVTGTAVRLAYKTVRTFDAGHIPAMIESILPSVAEALQPYWAAFAAEFPGGGDFGGYLASREDEVAEALLAITDSRRRASSRATIVKAYNTVRGSAVTHVKAALPALGALVQKYGAT
;
A
#
# COMPACT_ATOMS: atom_id res chain seq x y z
N MET A 1 11.75 -15.07 14.67
CA MET A 1 10.75 -14.86 13.63
C MET A 1 11.31 -13.97 12.53
N PRO A 2 11.08 -14.28 11.27
CA PRO A 2 11.51 -13.39 10.20
C PRO A 2 10.73 -12.07 10.27
N THR A 3 11.38 -10.99 9.85
CA THR A 3 10.72 -9.70 9.71
C THR A 3 9.80 -9.73 8.50
N LEU A 4 8.88 -8.74 8.40
CA LEU A 4 8.05 -8.61 7.20
C LEU A 4 8.90 -8.41 5.94
N GLN A 5 9.99 -7.64 6.03
CA GLN A 5 10.90 -7.48 4.89
C GLN A 5 11.45 -8.82 4.43
N GLU A 6 11.92 -9.64 5.37
CA GLU A 6 12.45 -10.97 5.04
C GLU A 6 11.40 -11.86 4.39
N SER A 7 10.17 -11.85 4.91
CA SER A 7 9.09 -12.68 4.40
C SER A 7 8.55 -12.21 3.06
N LEU A 8 8.27 -10.90 2.94
CA LEU A 8 7.64 -10.35 1.75
C LEU A 8 8.60 -10.18 0.58
N LEU A 9 9.90 -10.04 0.86
CA LEU A 9 10.92 -9.81 -0.16
C LEU A 9 11.73 -11.07 -0.49
N ALA A 10 11.37 -12.22 0.07
CA ALA A 10 12.02 -13.49 -0.24
C ALA A 10 11.94 -13.76 -1.76
N PRO A 11 13.02 -14.30 -2.39
CA PRO A 11 13.10 -14.38 -3.86
C PRO A 11 11.92 -15.06 -4.55
N GLY A 12 11.34 -16.09 -3.98
CA GLY A 12 10.18 -16.78 -4.55
C GLY A 12 8.84 -16.13 -4.19
N ILE A 13 8.83 -15.23 -3.23
CA ILE A 13 7.62 -14.63 -2.67
C ILE A 13 7.39 -13.22 -3.21
N LYS A 14 8.44 -12.42 -3.36
CA LYS A 14 8.34 -11.03 -3.79
C LYS A 14 7.49 -10.84 -5.06
N PRO A 15 7.68 -11.61 -6.14
CA PRO A 15 6.84 -11.44 -7.33
C PRO A 15 5.35 -11.68 -7.07
N LEU A 16 5.03 -12.62 -6.19
CA LEU A 16 3.64 -12.91 -5.81
C LEU A 16 3.04 -11.75 -5.01
N VAL A 17 3.82 -11.18 -4.09
CA VAL A 17 3.38 -10.03 -3.30
C VAL A 17 3.12 -8.83 -4.20
N VAL A 18 4.03 -8.56 -5.15
CA VAL A 18 3.87 -7.45 -6.11
C VAL A 18 2.60 -7.65 -6.94
N ALA A 19 2.36 -8.84 -7.44
CA ALA A 19 1.16 -9.15 -8.22
C ALA A 19 -0.12 -8.95 -7.41
N ASP A 20 -0.14 -9.44 -6.17
CA ASP A 20 -1.31 -9.29 -5.28
C ASP A 20 -1.53 -7.82 -4.91
N CYS A 21 -0.46 -7.06 -4.69
CA CYS A 21 -0.56 -5.61 -4.44
C CYS A 21 -1.12 -4.88 -5.65
N ALA A 22 -0.70 -5.24 -6.85
CA ALA A 22 -1.22 -4.63 -8.08
C ALA A 22 -2.72 -4.91 -8.23
N ASP A 23 -3.16 -6.14 -7.94
CA ASP A 23 -4.58 -6.50 -7.96
C ASP A 23 -5.36 -5.71 -6.90
N LEU A 24 -4.79 -5.52 -5.72
CA LEU A 24 -5.39 -4.71 -4.66
C LEU A 24 -5.58 -3.26 -5.12
N VAL A 25 -4.55 -2.67 -5.73
CA VAL A 25 -4.63 -1.30 -6.26
C VAL A 25 -5.73 -1.21 -7.31
N ASP A 26 -5.79 -2.17 -8.26
CA ASP A 26 -6.82 -2.21 -9.29
C ASP A 26 -8.22 -2.19 -8.68
N ARG A 27 -8.46 -3.03 -7.68
CA ARG A 27 -9.78 -3.13 -7.02
C ARG A 27 -10.13 -1.86 -6.26
N GLU A 28 -9.18 -1.31 -5.51
CA GLU A 28 -9.42 -0.09 -4.73
C GLU A 28 -9.69 1.11 -5.63
N VAL A 29 -8.96 1.24 -6.73
CA VAL A 29 -9.19 2.31 -7.71
C VAL A 29 -10.58 2.14 -8.36
N ALA A 30 -10.95 0.92 -8.72
CA ALA A 30 -12.25 0.65 -9.35
C ALA A 30 -13.43 0.98 -8.42
N GLU A 31 -13.24 0.87 -7.12
CA GLU A 31 -14.27 1.14 -6.11
C GLU A 31 -14.35 2.62 -5.69
N MET A 32 -13.40 3.45 -6.12
CA MET A 32 -13.42 4.87 -5.80
C MET A 32 -14.63 5.56 -6.44
N SER A 33 -15.27 6.45 -5.71
CA SER A 33 -16.46 7.16 -6.16
C SER A 33 -16.29 8.68 -5.98
N GLY A 34 -17.25 9.45 -6.53
CA GLY A 34 -17.22 10.90 -6.46
C GLY A 34 -16.31 11.52 -7.52
N VAL A 35 -16.18 12.85 -7.48
CA VAL A 35 -15.38 13.60 -8.45
C VAL A 35 -13.90 13.21 -8.38
N THR A 36 -13.36 13.16 -7.17
CA THR A 36 -11.96 12.78 -6.95
C THR A 36 -11.70 11.35 -7.39
N GLY A 37 -12.64 10.44 -7.07
CA GLY A 37 -12.52 9.03 -7.49
C GLY A 37 -12.52 8.88 -9.00
N THR A 38 -13.36 9.65 -9.71
CA THR A 38 -13.41 9.65 -11.17
C THR A 38 -12.08 10.12 -11.75
N ALA A 39 -11.50 11.19 -11.20
CA ALA A 39 -10.23 11.74 -11.67
C ALA A 39 -9.09 10.72 -11.45
N VAL A 40 -9.06 10.06 -10.29
CA VAL A 40 -8.05 9.05 -9.98
C VAL A 40 -8.18 7.84 -10.91
N ARG A 41 -9.42 7.37 -11.13
CA ARG A 41 -9.65 6.23 -12.04
C ARG A 41 -9.18 6.54 -13.47
N LEU A 42 -9.45 7.75 -13.94
CA LEU A 42 -9.05 8.16 -15.29
C LEU A 42 -7.52 8.24 -15.41
N ALA A 43 -6.86 8.85 -14.43
CA ALA A 43 -5.41 8.95 -14.39
C ALA A 43 -4.75 7.56 -14.33
N TYR A 44 -5.28 6.68 -13.51
CA TYR A 44 -4.80 5.31 -13.37
C TYR A 44 -4.93 4.53 -14.68
N LYS A 45 -6.09 4.63 -15.33
CA LYS A 45 -6.33 3.99 -16.64
C LYS A 45 -5.35 4.50 -17.69
N THR A 46 -5.10 5.81 -17.70
CA THR A 46 -4.15 6.42 -18.63
C THR A 46 -2.74 5.86 -18.45
N VAL A 47 -2.27 5.78 -17.19
CA VAL A 47 -0.95 5.21 -16.88
C VAL A 47 -0.87 3.76 -17.36
N ARG A 48 -1.87 2.95 -17.08
CA ARG A 48 -1.89 1.54 -17.49
C ARG A 48 -1.92 1.36 -19.01
N THR A 49 -2.56 2.28 -19.71
CA THR A 49 -2.62 2.22 -21.17
C THR A 49 -1.25 2.51 -21.80
N PHE A 50 -0.53 3.52 -21.27
CA PHE A 50 0.75 3.92 -21.82
C PHE A 50 1.93 3.10 -21.28
N ASP A 51 1.82 2.57 -20.06
CA ASP A 51 2.89 1.76 -19.46
C ASP A 51 2.28 0.73 -18.49
N ALA A 52 1.94 -0.43 -19.00
CA ALA A 52 1.33 -1.50 -18.20
C ALA A 52 2.23 -2.01 -17.08
N GLY A 53 3.55 -1.86 -17.21
CA GLY A 53 4.50 -2.28 -16.18
C GLY A 53 4.79 -1.23 -15.12
N HIS A 54 4.26 -0.01 -15.25
CA HIS A 54 4.57 1.10 -14.35
C HIS A 54 4.08 0.85 -12.92
N ILE A 55 2.84 0.41 -12.76
CA ILE A 55 2.27 0.19 -11.43
C ILE A 55 2.99 -0.95 -10.69
N PRO A 56 3.20 -2.14 -11.29
CA PRO A 56 4.00 -3.18 -10.63
C PRO A 56 5.41 -2.74 -10.28
N ALA A 57 6.09 -2.01 -11.16
CA ALA A 57 7.44 -1.50 -10.91
C ALA A 57 7.47 -0.53 -9.73
N MET A 58 6.48 0.35 -9.64
CA MET A 58 6.35 1.29 -8.53
C MET A 58 6.11 0.55 -7.22
N ILE A 59 5.21 -0.44 -7.21
CA ILE A 59 4.94 -1.27 -6.04
C ILE A 59 6.22 -1.98 -5.59
N GLU A 60 6.94 -2.60 -6.52
CA GLU A 60 8.20 -3.28 -6.21
C GLU A 60 9.19 -2.32 -5.54
N SER A 61 9.27 -1.10 -6.03
CA SER A 61 10.22 -0.11 -5.50
C SER A 61 9.86 0.39 -4.10
N ILE A 62 8.58 0.43 -3.73
CA ILE A 62 8.14 0.90 -2.40
C ILE A 62 7.93 -0.25 -1.40
N LEU A 63 7.87 -1.48 -1.87
CA LEU A 63 7.56 -2.63 -1.01
C LEU A 63 8.49 -2.75 0.21
N PRO A 64 9.83 -2.57 0.09
CA PRO A 64 10.69 -2.61 1.27
C PRO A 64 10.30 -1.57 2.34
N SER A 65 9.94 -0.37 1.91
CA SER A 65 9.52 0.71 2.83
C SER A 65 8.18 0.40 3.48
N VAL A 66 7.25 -0.18 2.72
CA VAL A 66 5.94 -0.60 3.26
C VAL A 66 6.14 -1.69 4.32
N ALA A 67 6.96 -2.69 4.03
CA ALA A 67 7.26 -3.76 4.99
C ALA A 67 7.88 -3.20 6.27
N GLU A 68 8.81 -2.26 6.14
CA GLU A 68 9.45 -1.61 7.27
C GLU A 68 8.43 -0.80 8.09
N ALA A 69 7.55 -0.05 7.44
CA ALA A 69 6.54 0.75 8.11
C ALA A 69 5.53 -0.12 8.87
N LEU A 70 5.20 -1.30 8.34
CA LEU A 70 4.25 -2.21 8.98
C LEU A 70 4.88 -3.14 10.02
N GLN A 71 6.21 -3.24 10.06
CA GLN A 71 6.89 -4.15 10.99
C GLN A 71 6.51 -3.96 12.45
N PRO A 72 6.43 -2.72 13.01
CA PRO A 72 6.02 -2.54 14.41
C PRO A 72 4.61 -3.07 14.68
N TYR A 73 3.70 -2.88 13.73
CA TYR A 73 2.32 -3.36 13.85
C TYR A 73 2.25 -4.88 13.77
N TRP A 74 3.05 -5.46 12.88
CA TRP A 74 3.15 -6.92 12.74
C TRP A 74 3.70 -7.56 14.00
N ALA A 75 4.77 -7.01 14.57
CA ALA A 75 5.37 -7.51 15.79
C ALA A 75 4.41 -7.43 16.98
N ALA A 76 3.69 -6.30 17.11
CA ALA A 76 2.71 -6.11 18.17
C ALA A 76 1.51 -7.06 18.01
N PHE A 77 1.05 -7.24 16.77
CA PHE A 77 -0.03 -8.17 16.46
C PHE A 77 0.36 -9.61 16.80
N ALA A 78 1.56 -10.03 16.43
CA ALA A 78 2.04 -11.39 16.73
C ALA A 78 2.18 -11.64 18.24
N ALA A 79 2.60 -10.62 18.99
CA ALA A 79 2.72 -10.71 20.44
C ALA A 79 1.35 -10.76 21.14
N GLU A 80 0.37 -9.99 20.62
CA GLU A 80 -0.97 -9.91 21.19
C GLU A 80 -1.83 -11.11 20.82
N PHE A 81 -1.63 -11.69 19.63
CA PHE A 81 -2.41 -12.82 19.11
C PHE A 81 -1.50 -13.96 18.68
N PRO A 82 -0.80 -14.63 19.64
CA PRO A 82 0.16 -15.69 19.28
C PRO A 82 -0.47 -16.89 18.59
N GLY A 83 -1.78 -17.11 18.79
CA GLY A 83 -2.53 -18.19 18.12
C GLY A 83 -3.07 -17.80 16.74
N GLY A 84 -2.78 -16.58 16.28
CA GLY A 84 -3.32 -16.04 15.04
C GLY A 84 -4.48 -15.08 15.29
N GLY A 85 -4.84 -14.34 14.28
CA GLY A 85 -5.90 -13.34 14.35
C GLY A 85 -6.12 -12.71 12.99
N ASP A 86 -6.71 -11.51 12.96
CA ASP A 86 -7.00 -10.76 11.74
C ASP A 86 -6.14 -9.50 11.68
N PHE A 87 -5.03 -9.58 10.95
CA PHE A 87 -4.13 -8.44 10.83
C PHE A 87 -4.77 -7.27 10.10
N GLY A 88 -5.65 -7.54 9.13
CA GLY A 88 -6.41 -6.49 8.46
C GLY A 88 -7.28 -5.69 9.43
N GLY A 89 -7.99 -6.37 10.30
CA GLY A 89 -8.77 -5.74 11.37
C GLY A 89 -7.90 -5.00 12.38
N TYR A 90 -6.72 -5.55 12.69
CA TYR A 90 -5.75 -4.90 13.57
C TYR A 90 -5.28 -3.56 12.99
N LEU A 91 -4.94 -3.53 11.71
CA LEU A 91 -4.55 -2.29 11.04
C LEU A 91 -5.72 -1.30 10.98
N ALA A 92 -6.92 -1.79 10.68
CA ALA A 92 -8.12 -0.94 10.60
C ALA A 92 -8.44 -0.28 11.95
N SER A 93 -8.17 -0.96 13.06
CA SER A 93 -8.37 -0.38 14.40
C SER A 93 -7.39 0.76 14.71
N ARG A 94 -6.33 0.89 13.93
CA ARG A 94 -5.31 1.92 14.04
C ARG A 94 -5.16 2.70 12.74
N GLU A 95 -6.26 2.89 12.03
CA GLU A 95 -6.24 3.38 10.64
C GLU A 95 -5.57 4.75 10.49
N ASP A 96 -5.78 5.67 11.42
CA ASP A 96 -5.18 7.01 11.33
C ASP A 96 -3.65 6.92 11.34
N GLU A 97 -3.13 6.17 12.28
CA GLU A 97 -1.71 6.00 12.49
C GLU A 97 -1.05 5.25 11.33
N VAL A 98 -1.67 4.15 10.91
CA VAL A 98 -1.14 3.31 9.83
C VAL A 98 -1.20 4.04 8.49
N ALA A 99 -2.31 4.73 8.20
CA ALA A 99 -2.45 5.51 6.96
C ALA A 99 -1.38 6.59 6.87
N GLU A 100 -1.11 7.32 7.96
CA GLU A 100 -0.06 8.34 7.96
C GLU A 100 1.33 7.74 7.77
N ALA A 101 1.60 6.58 8.39
CA ALA A 101 2.88 5.90 8.22
C ALA A 101 3.12 5.49 6.75
N LEU A 102 2.09 4.98 6.09
CA LEU A 102 2.18 4.58 4.68
C LEU A 102 2.30 5.79 3.76
N LEU A 103 1.53 6.84 4.01
CA LEU A 103 1.59 8.05 3.20
C LEU A 103 2.89 8.82 3.37
N ALA A 104 3.57 8.67 4.51
CA ALA A 104 4.89 9.24 4.71
C ALA A 104 5.90 8.72 3.67
N ILE A 105 5.74 7.47 3.20
CA ILE A 105 6.58 6.90 2.15
C ILE A 105 6.41 7.67 0.84
N THR A 106 5.16 7.90 0.43
CA THR A 106 4.86 8.64 -0.81
C THR A 106 5.18 10.12 -0.67
N ASP A 107 4.97 10.70 0.51
CA ASP A 107 5.37 12.09 0.79
C ASP A 107 6.89 12.27 0.61
N SER A 108 7.68 11.31 1.10
CA SER A 108 9.13 11.32 0.95
C SER A 108 9.55 11.27 -0.53
N ARG A 109 8.88 10.43 -1.33
CA ARG A 109 9.13 10.32 -2.77
C ARG A 109 8.75 11.61 -3.50
N ARG A 110 7.64 12.23 -3.12
CA ARG A 110 7.23 13.52 -3.68
C ARG A 110 8.29 14.58 -3.46
N ARG A 111 8.82 14.65 -2.23
CA ARG A 111 9.88 15.62 -1.91
C ARG A 111 11.15 15.41 -2.72
N ALA A 112 11.43 14.18 -3.11
CA ALA A 112 12.57 13.84 -3.96
C ALA A 112 12.32 14.11 -5.44
N SER A 113 11.07 14.37 -5.85
CA SER A 113 10.73 14.62 -7.25
C SER A 113 11.01 16.08 -7.60
N SER A 114 11.69 16.29 -8.74
CA SER A 114 11.94 17.62 -9.32
C SER A 114 10.86 18.02 -10.32
N ARG A 115 9.89 17.14 -10.62
CA ARG A 115 8.85 17.42 -11.62
C ARG A 115 7.67 18.14 -10.96
N ALA A 116 7.51 19.42 -11.26
CA ALA A 116 6.44 20.26 -10.72
C ALA A 116 5.05 19.68 -10.99
N THR A 117 4.83 19.09 -12.18
CA THR A 117 3.55 18.48 -12.55
C THR A 117 3.19 17.32 -11.63
N ILE A 118 4.17 16.46 -11.30
CA ILE A 118 3.97 15.33 -10.39
C ILE A 118 3.63 15.81 -8.98
N VAL A 119 4.39 16.80 -8.50
CA VAL A 119 4.17 17.38 -7.16
C VAL A 119 2.78 17.98 -7.06
N LYS A 120 2.36 18.73 -8.09
CA LYS A 120 1.04 19.34 -8.12
C LYS A 120 -0.07 18.28 -8.13
N ALA A 121 0.06 17.26 -8.95
CA ALA A 121 -0.91 16.16 -9.03
C ALA A 121 -1.02 15.44 -7.68
N TYR A 122 0.12 15.15 -7.06
CA TYR A 122 0.15 14.53 -5.74
C TYR A 122 -0.57 15.38 -4.69
N ASN A 123 -0.27 16.66 -4.63
CA ASN A 123 -0.90 17.58 -3.67
C ASN A 123 -2.42 17.64 -3.86
N THR A 124 -2.89 17.54 -5.09
CA THR A 124 -4.32 17.56 -5.40
C THR A 124 -5.05 16.35 -4.80
N VAL A 125 -4.43 15.16 -4.83
CA VAL A 125 -5.08 13.92 -4.37
C VAL A 125 -4.74 13.54 -2.94
N ARG A 126 -3.74 14.17 -2.32
CA ARG A 126 -3.23 13.80 -0.98
C ARG A 126 -4.32 13.76 0.09
N GLY A 127 -5.21 14.75 0.09
CA GLY A 127 -6.28 14.84 1.08
C GLY A 127 -7.26 13.66 1.02
N SER A 128 -7.62 13.22 -0.18
CA SER A 128 -8.51 12.07 -0.36
C SER A 128 -7.77 10.74 -0.26
N ALA A 129 -6.45 10.73 -0.48
CA ALA A 129 -5.64 9.52 -0.39
C ALA A 129 -5.71 8.91 1.02
N VAL A 130 -5.76 9.73 2.06
CA VAL A 130 -5.89 9.24 3.44
C VAL A 130 -7.14 8.36 3.59
N THR A 131 -8.28 8.82 3.09
CA THR A 131 -9.55 8.08 3.15
C THR A 131 -9.44 6.76 2.39
N HIS A 132 -8.84 6.77 1.20
CA HIS A 132 -8.71 5.57 0.37
C HIS A 132 -7.73 4.57 0.98
N VAL A 133 -6.63 5.04 1.55
CA VAL A 133 -5.67 4.15 2.24
C VAL A 133 -6.36 3.48 3.43
N LYS A 134 -7.10 4.23 4.24
CA LYS A 134 -7.84 3.66 5.38
C LYS A 134 -8.80 2.56 4.91
N ALA A 135 -9.52 2.79 3.82
CA ALA A 135 -10.46 1.81 3.28
C ALA A 135 -9.76 0.54 2.79
N ALA A 136 -8.51 0.64 2.34
CA ALA A 136 -7.73 -0.48 1.84
C ALA A 136 -7.02 -1.29 2.93
N LEU A 137 -6.93 -0.78 4.16
CA LEU A 137 -6.16 -1.42 5.24
C LEU A 137 -6.60 -2.85 5.55
N PRO A 138 -7.90 -3.19 5.62
CA PRO A 138 -8.29 -4.57 5.86
C PRO A 138 -7.75 -5.54 4.80
N ALA A 139 -7.84 -5.16 3.52
CA ALA A 139 -7.35 -5.98 2.43
C ALA A 139 -5.82 -6.04 2.40
N LEU A 140 -5.15 -4.93 2.67
CA LEU A 140 -3.69 -4.89 2.77
C LEU A 140 -3.19 -5.77 3.92
N GLY A 141 -3.84 -5.71 5.08
CA GLY A 141 -3.49 -6.54 6.22
C GLY A 141 -3.66 -8.02 5.92
N ALA A 142 -4.74 -8.40 5.24
CA ALA A 142 -4.97 -9.78 4.84
C ALA A 142 -3.88 -10.28 3.88
N LEU A 143 -3.47 -9.43 2.94
CA LEU A 143 -2.41 -9.75 1.98
C LEU A 143 -1.07 -9.95 2.71
N VAL A 144 -0.72 -9.04 3.60
CA VAL A 144 0.53 -9.12 4.38
C VAL A 144 0.51 -10.38 5.25
N GLN A 145 -0.61 -10.68 5.89
CA GLN A 145 -0.74 -11.86 6.74
C GLN A 145 -0.56 -13.15 5.94
N LYS A 146 -1.10 -13.18 4.72
CA LYS A 146 -0.98 -14.35 3.83
C LYS A 146 0.47 -14.74 3.59
N TYR A 147 1.36 -13.77 3.41
CA TYR A 147 2.78 -14.02 3.13
C TYR A 147 3.67 -13.94 4.37
N GLY A 148 3.31 -13.09 5.31
CA GLY A 148 4.10 -12.89 6.53
C GLY A 148 3.97 -14.02 7.54
N ALA A 149 2.87 -14.75 7.52
CA ALA A 149 2.61 -15.84 8.47
C ALA A 149 3.26 -17.18 8.06
N THR A 150 3.91 -17.27 6.91
CA THR A 150 4.56 -18.50 6.43
C THR A 150 5.99 -18.64 6.90
#